data_aae2f694f187491e6e4d18af79c5d0e8
#
_entry.id   aae2f694f187491e6e4d18af79c5d0e8
#
_cell.length_a   1.000
_cell.length_b   1.000
_cell.length_c   1.000
_cell.angle_alpha   90.00
_cell.angle_beta   90.00
_cell.angle_gamma   90.00
#
_symmetry.space_group_name_H-M   'P 1'
#
loop_
_entity.id
_entity.type
_entity.pdbx_description
1 polymer ?
#
loop_
_entity_poly.entity_id
_entity_poly.type
_entity_poly.pdbx_seq_one_letter_code
_entity_poly.pdbx_strand_id
1 'polypeptide(L)'
;VTLKAERVSRTTGGRLILDGVDLSPRTGAMTGLLGPNGSGKSTLLRLLAGVLAPTAGLVTLDGRPLDRVGRREVARRVAVVEQQADTQVELTVRDIVRLGRIPHRRAWTPASAADEEAVTDALDRTGLTPEADRLWHTLSGGERQRVQIARALAQRPRELLLDEPTNHLDVQHQLDVLALVAALPVTSVVALHDLNLAAMYCDHLVVLSQGGVVAHGEPAEVLTADLVAKVYRVDAEITRPGPADRPHVRFLGTLPG
;
A
#
# COMPACT_ATOMS: atom_id res chain seq x y z
N VAL A 1 -15.69 7.80 -1.79
CA VAL A 1 -14.78 6.70 -2.19
C VAL A 1 -14.37 6.97 -3.62
N THR A 2 -13.08 7.25 -3.84
CA THR A 2 -12.58 7.60 -5.16
C THR A 2 -12.14 6.37 -5.95
N LEU A 3 -11.48 5.39 -5.31
CA LEU A 3 -11.01 4.15 -5.93
C LEU A 3 -11.83 2.96 -5.41
N LYS A 4 -12.35 2.10 -6.31
CA LYS A 4 -13.20 0.97 -5.94
C LYS A 4 -12.98 -0.22 -6.87
N ALA A 5 -12.94 -1.42 -6.30
CA ALA A 5 -13.02 -2.68 -7.03
C ALA A 5 -14.40 -3.31 -6.81
N GLU A 6 -15.06 -3.75 -7.89
CA GLU A 6 -16.39 -4.36 -7.89
C GLU A 6 -16.34 -5.72 -8.57
N ARG A 7 -16.51 -6.76 -7.77
CA ARG A 7 -16.47 -8.18 -8.19
C ARG A 7 -15.27 -8.51 -9.09
N VAL A 8 -14.10 -8.00 -8.71
CA VAL A 8 -12.90 -8.12 -9.53
C VAL A 8 -12.34 -9.52 -9.47
N SER A 9 -12.20 -10.15 -10.64
CA SER A 9 -11.52 -11.45 -10.79
C SER A 9 -10.30 -11.31 -11.71
N ARG A 10 -9.28 -12.13 -11.45
CA ARG A 10 -8.07 -12.16 -12.28
C ARG A 10 -7.56 -13.59 -12.45
N THR A 11 -7.43 -13.99 -13.71
CA THR A 11 -6.77 -15.24 -14.11
C THR A 11 -5.44 -14.93 -14.80
N THR A 12 -4.40 -15.68 -14.47
CA THR A 12 -3.07 -15.56 -15.09
C THR A 12 -2.51 -16.96 -15.34
N GLY A 13 -2.11 -17.24 -16.58
CA GLY A 13 -1.60 -18.57 -16.95
C GLY A 13 -2.59 -19.71 -16.66
N GLY A 14 -3.88 -19.49 -16.82
CA GLY A 14 -4.94 -20.47 -16.53
C GLY A 14 -5.27 -20.64 -15.03
N ARG A 15 -4.54 -20.00 -14.12
CA ARG A 15 -4.77 -20.05 -12.68
C ARG A 15 -5.59 -18.83 -12.24
N LEU A 16 -6.68 -19.06 -11.51
CA LEU A 16 -7.46 -18.02 -10.86
C LEU A 16 -6.66 -17.48 -9.67
N ILE A 17 -6.38 -16.18 -9.66
CA ILE A 17 -5.61 -15.48 -8.62
C ILE A 17 -6.54 -14.71 -7.69
N LEU A 18 -7.55 -14.05 -8.27
CA LEU A 18 -8.59 -13.32 -7.53
C LEU A 18 -9.95 -13.74 -8.07
N ASP A 19 -10.92 -13.88 -7.18
CA ASP A 19 -12.28 -14.33 -7.48
C ASP A 19 -13.31 -13.42 -6.82
N GLY A 20 -13.97 -12.59 -7.64
CA GLY A 20 -15.10 -11.76 -7.23
C GLY A 20 -14.80 -10.77 -6.08
N VAL A 21 -13.61 -10.21 -6.02
CA VAL A 21 -13.17 -9.33 -4.92
C VAL A 21 -13.86 -7.98 -5.00
N ASP A 22 -14.51 -7.58 -3.91
CA ASP A 22 -14.99 -6.23 -3.66
C ASP A 22 -14.07 -5.50 -2.69
N LEU A 23 -13.67 -4.27 -3.03
CA LEU A 23 -12.88 -3.40 -2.16
C LEU A 23 -13.27 -1.94 -2.38
N SER A 24 -13.57 -1.25 -1.27
CA SER A 24 -13.96 0.16 -1.27
C SER A 24 -13.26 0.87 -0.11
N PRO A 25 -12.00 1.33 -0.28
CA PRO A 25 -11.26 1.99 0.79
C PRO A 25 -12.00 3.23 1.30
N ARG A 26 -12.03 3.44 2.61
CA ARG A 26 -12.61 4.65 3.22
C ARG A 26 -11.71 5.84 2.91
N THR A 27 -12.31 6.94 2.43
CA THR A 27 -11.56 8.16 2.09
C THR A 27 -10.82 8.70 3.32
N GLY A 28 -9.54 9.00 3.14
CA GLY A 28 -8.68 9.54 4.19
C GLY A 28 -8.29 8.54 5.29
N ALA A 29 -8.60 7.26 5.11
CA ALA A 29 -8.27 6.20 6.06
C ALA A 29 -7.23 5.23 5.49
N MET A 30 -6.57 4.49 6.38
CA MET A 30 -5.61 3.44 6.04
C MET A 30 -6.29 2.07 6.07
N THR A 31 -6.38 1.41 4.92
CA THR A 31 -6.89 0.06 4.78
C THR A 31 -5.74 -0.95 4.70
N GLY A 32 -5.68 -1.87 5.65
CA GLY A 32 -4.73 -2.99 5.65
C GLY A 32 -5.26 -4.16 4.81
N LEU A 33 -4.46 -4.61 3.85
CA LEU A 33 -4.75 -5.78 3.03
C LEU A 33 -3.92 -6.96 3.57
N LEU A 34 -4.58 -7.91 4.21
CA LEU A 34 -3.99 -9.05 4.88
C LEU A 34 -4.24 -10.36 4.12
N GLY A 35 -3.48 -11.39 4.46
CA GLY A 35 -3.62 -12.74 3.93
C GLY A 35 -2.28 -13.43 3.70
N PRO A 36 -2.26 -14.75 3.59
CA PRO A 36 -1.04 -15.52 3.39
C PRO A 36 -0.38 -15.20 2.04
N ASN A 37 0.85 -15.67 1.86
CA ASN A 37 1.56 -15.55 0.59
C ASN A 37 0.74 -16.21 -0.54
N GLY A 38 0.67 -15.55 -1.68
CA GLY A 38 -0.11 -16.03 -2.83
C GLY A 38 -1.62 -15.84 -2.72
N SER A 39 -2.16 -15.14 -1.71
CA SER A 39 -3.59 -14.84 -1.59
C SER A 39 -4.12 -13.82 -2.60
N GLY A 40 -3.23 -13.11 -3.32
CA GLY A 40 -3.60 -12.16 -4.36
C GLY A 40 -3.42 -10.67 -3.99
N LYS A 41 -2.85 -10.33 -2.83
CA LYS A 41 -2.68 -8.94 -2.35
C LYS A 41 -2.02 -8.03 -3.40
N SER A 42 -0.81 -8.37 -3.85
CA SER A 42 -0.08 -7.59 -4.86
C SER A 42 -0.82 -7.52 -6.20
N THR A 43 -1.53 -8.59 -6.58
CA THR A 43 -2.36 -8.61 -7.78
C THR A 43 -3.51 -7.62 -7.66
N LEU A 44 -4.19 -7.58 -6.51
CA LEU A 44 -5.27 -6.63 -6.25
C LEU A 44 -4.75 -5.19 -6.27
N LEU A 45 -3.61 -4.90 -5.63
CA LEU A 45 -3.00 -3.56 -5.68
C LEU A 45 -2.66 -3.13 -7.12
N ARG A 46 -2.12 -4.03 -7.95
CA ARG A 46 -1.83 -3.74 -9.36
C ARG A 46 -3.08 -3.52 -10.21
N LEU A 47 -4.19 -4.19 -9.89
CA LEU A 47 -5.49 -3.94 -10.53
C LEU A 47 -6.04 -2.57 -10.13
N LEU A 48 -5.98 -2.22 -8.84
CA LEU A 48 -6.37 -0.90 -8.33
C LEU A 48 -5.54 0.23 -8.94
N ALA A 49 -4.25 -0.01 -9.18
CA ALA A 49 -3.34 0.93 -9.83
C ALA A 49 -3.56 1.07 -11.36
N GLY A 50 -4.39 0.21 -11.95
CA GLY A 50 -4.56 0.16 -13.41
C GLY A 50 -3.34 -0.38 -14.16
N VAL A 51 -2.39 -1.03 -13.46
CA VAL A 51 -1.23 -1.73 -14.07
C VAL A 51 -1.67 -3.03 -14.72
N LEU A 52 -2.64 -3.72 -14.10
CA LEU A 52 -3.28 -4.90 -14.64
C LEU A 52 -4.74 -4.61 -14.94
N ALA A 53 -5.30 -5.29 -15.95
CA ALA A 53 -6.74 -5.28 -16.22
C ALA A 53 -7.40 -6.50 -15.54
N PRO A 54 -8.60 -6.39 -14.95
CA PRO A 54 -9.35 -7.54 -14.44
C PRO A 54 -9.81 -8.44 -15.60
N THR A 55 -9.97 -9.75 -15.34
CA THR A 55 -10.61 -10.67 -16.29
C THR A 55 -12.14 -10.65 -16.19
N ALA A 56 -12.66 -10.27 -15.02
CA ALA A 56 -14.08 -9.99 -14.79
C ALA A 56 -14.22 -8.94 -13.68
N GLY A 57 -15.39 -8.30 -13.60
CA GLY A 57 -15.62 -7.18 -12.71
C GLY A 57 -14.98 -5.89 -13.23
N LEU A 58 -14.92 -4.87 -12.41
CA LEU A 58 -14.34 -3.57 -12.82
C LEU A 58 -13.68 -2.86 -11.63
N VAL A 59 -12.67 -2.03 -11.95
CA VAL A 59 -12.10 -1.05 -11.03
C VAL A 59 -12.52 0.33 -11.50
N THR A 60 -13.00 1.16 -10.59
CA THR A 60 -13.45 2.53 -10.88
C THR A 60 -12.62 3.55 -10.10
N LEU A 61 -12.42 4.71 -10.71
CA LEU A 61 -11.87 5.91 -10.10
C LEU A 61 -12.87 7.05 -10.26
N ASP A 62 -13.36 7.60 -9.14
CA ASP A 62 -14.47 8.58 -9.13
C ASP A 62 -15.71 8.09 -9.91
N GLY A 63 -16.05 6.80 -9.80
CA GLY A 63 -17.18 6.16 -10.49
C GLY A 63 -16.98 5.90 -11.98
N ARG A 64 -15.80 6.22 -12.54
CA ARG A 64 -15.45 5.94 -13.94
C ARG A 64 -14.58 4.69 -14.02
N PRO A 65 -14.90 3.70 -14.87
CA PRO A 65 -14.04 2.54 -15.10
C PRO A 65 -12.61 2.95 -15.48
N LEU A 66 -11.58 2.31 -14.88
CA LEU A 66 -10.18 2.66 -15.11
C LEU A 66 -9.74 2.53 -16.58
N ASP A 67 -10.32 1.61 -17.33
CA ASP A 67 -10.05 1.42 -18.75
C ASP A 67 -10.52 2.63 -19.61
N ARG A 68 -11.47 3.43 -19.07
CA ARG A 68 -11.95 4.68 -19.68
C ARG A 68 -11.28 5.93 -19.14
N VAL A 69 -10.40 5.78 -18.15
CA VAL A 69 -9.58 6.86 -17.61
C VAL A 69 -8.19 6.78 -18.24
N GLY A 70 -7.69 7.89 -18.78
CA GLY A 70 -6.36 7.91 -19.38
C GLY A 70 -5.28 7.54 -18.34
N ARG A 71 -4.30 6.69 -18.72
CA ARG A 71 -3.21 6.23 -17.84
C ARG A 71 -2.55 7.36 -17.05
N ARG A 72 -2.36 8.50 -17.71
CA ARG A 72 -1.75 9.69 -17.08
C ARG A 72 -2.67 10.32 -16.03
N GLU A 73 -3.98 10.29 -16.22
CA GLU A 73 -4.96 10.77 -15.24
C GLU A 73 -4.99 9.84 -14.03
N VAL A 74 -4.98 8.51 -14.23
CA VAL A 74 -4.84 7.54 -13.15
C VAL A 74 -3.55 7.80 -12.39
N ALA A 75 -2.41 7.90 -13.09
CA ALA A 75 -1.10 8.12 -12.48
C ALA A 75 -0.96 9.46 -11.74
N ARG A 76 -1.84 10.44 -11.93
CA ARG A 76 -1.88 11.68 -11.14
C ARG A 76 -2.66 11.54 -9.83
N ARG A 77 -3.49 10.53 -9.70
CA ARG A 77 -4.40 10.35 -8.57
C ARG A 77 -4.05 9.17 -7.70
N VAL A 78 -3.50 8.12 -8.31
CA VAL A 78 -3.13 6.87 -7.66
C VAL A 78 -1.62 6.73 -7.73
N ALA A 79 -0.95 6.78 -6.59
CA ALA A 79 0.48 6.49 -6.48
C ALA A 79 0.70 5.08 -5.94
N VAL A 80 1.77 4.43 -6.40
CA VAL A 80 2.14 3.08 -6.00
C VAL A 80 3.56 3.08 -5.44
N VAL A 81 3.72 2.46 -4.28
CA VAL A 81 4.99 2.09 -3.69
C VAL A 81 5.11 0.58 -3.80
N GLU A 82 5.90 0.11 -4.75
CA GLU A 82 6.18 -1.32 -4.94
C GLU A 82 7.35 -1.77 -4.08
N GLN A 83 7.43 -3.08 -3.86
CA GLN A 83 8.58 -3.73 -3.25
C GLN A 83 9.85 -3.41 -4.07
N GLN A 84 10.93 -3.05 -3.41
CA GLN A 84 12.11 -2.41 -3.99
C GLN A 84 12.67 -3.13 -5.23
N ALA A 85 12.92 -2.34 -6.29
CA ALA A 85 13.89 -2.69 -7.31
C ALA A 85 15.25 -2.04 -6.94
N ASP A 86 16.29 -2.84 -6.81
CA ASP A 86 17.66 -2.32 -6.70
C ASP A 86 18.02 -1.62 -8.03
N THR A 87 18.36 -0.37 -7.95
CA THR A 87 18.93 0.36 -9.09
C THR A 87 20.34 0.84 -8.73
N GLN A 88 21.29 0.61 -9.63
CA GLN A 88 22.67 1.06 -9.50
C GLN A 88 22.89 2.48 -10.08
N VAL A 89 21.82 3.27 -10.19
CA VAL A 89 21.91 4.60 -10.80
C VAL A 89 22.43 5.60 -9.78
N GLU A 90 23.39 6.42 -10.20
CA GLU A 90 23.91 7.56 -9.41
C GLU A 90 22.89 8.72 -9.41
N LEU A 91 21.78 8.53 -8.69
CA LEU A 91 20.76 9.55 -8.47
C LEU A 91 20.76 9.99 -7.01
N THR A 92 20.54 11.28 -6.79
CA THR A 92 20.29 11.82 -5.46
C THR A 92 18.87 11.46 -4.99
N VAL A 93 18.62 11.58 -3.69
CA VAL A 93 17.27 11.46 -3.10
C VAL A 93 16.30 12.41 -3.82
N ARG A 94 16.70 13.67 -3.99
CA ARG A 94 15.90 14.69 -4.70
C ARG A 94 15.56 14.27 -6.14
N ASP A 95 16.51 13.68 -6.87
CA ASP A 95 16.28 13.24 -8.24
C ASP A 95 15.24 12.12 -8.30
N ILE A 96 15.32 11.16 -7.36
CA ILE A 96 14.35 10.06 -7.26
C ILE A 96 12.96 10.60 -6.92
N VAL A 97 12.84 11.49 -5.95
CA VAL A 97 11.56 12.10 -5.56
C VAL A 97 10.97 12.90 -6.73
N ARG A 98 11.81 13.59 -7.50
CA ARG A 98 11.40 14.33 -8.71
C ARG A 98 10.78 13.42 -9.79
N LEU A 99 11.14 12.12 -9.85
CA LEU A 99 10.48 11.17 -10.76
C LEU A 99 8.97 11.04 -10.49
N GLY A 100 8.52 11.30 -9.27
CA GLY A 100 7.10 11.38 -8.93
C GLY A 100 6.32 12.44 -9.73
N ARG A 101 7.03 13.43 -10.31
CA ARG A 101 6.40 14.47 -11.13
C ARG A 101 6.16 14.09 -12.59
N ILE A 102 6.65 12.94 -13.05
CA ILE A 102 6.50 12.48 -14.45
C ILE A 102 5.04 12.56 -14.95
N PRO A 103 4.02 12.15 -14.21
CA PRO A 103 2.63 12.23 -14.67
C PRO A 103 2.13 13.68 -14.88
N HIS A 104 2.76 14.67 -14.26
CA HIS A 104 2.38 16.08 -14.37
C HIS A 104 3.13 16.83 -15.46
N ARG A 105 4.28 16.33 -15.89
CA ARG A 105 5.15 17.00 -16.88
C ARG A 105 4.77 16.62 -18.30
N ARG A 106 4.89 17.56 -19.23
CA ARG A 106 4.90 17.25 -20.67
C ARG A 106 6.29 16.73 -21.06
N ALA A 107 6.35 15.88 -22.08
CA ALA A 107 7.65 15.44 -22.62
C ALA A 107 8.49 16.66 -23.01
N TRP A 108 9.78 16.60 -22.67
CA TRP A 108 10.79 17.62 -23.03
C TRP A 108 10.57 19.02 -22.43
N THR A 109 9.69 19.16 -21.41
CA THR A 109 9.58 20.44 -20.70
C THR A 109 10.45 20.45 -19.44
N PRO A 110 11.13 21.55 -19.10
CA PRO A 110 11.81 21.71 -17.81
C PRO A 110 10.84 21.51 -16.63
N ALA A 111 11.38 21.25 -15.44
CA ALA A 111 10.58 21.22 -14.22
C ALA A 111 9.98 22.61 -13.96
N SER A 112 8.72 22.67 -13.60
CA SER A 112 8.03 23.90 -13.23
C SER A 112 8.28 24.22 -11.75
N ALA A 113 8.04 25.47 -11.33
CA ALA A 113 8.07 25.86 -9.91
C ALA A 113 7.13 24.99 -9.06
N ALA A 114 5.96 24.61 -9.60
CA ALA A 114 5.02 23.71 -8.93
C ALA A 114 5.55 22.27 -8.79
N ASP A 115 6.43 21.82 -9.70
CA ASP A 115 7.09 20.52 -9.57
C ASP A 115 8.14 20.55 -8.45
N GLU A 116 8.95 21.61 -8.36
CA GLU A 116 9.94 21.78 -7.30
C GLU A 116 9.28 21.94 -5.92
N GLU A 117 8.20 22.70 -5.84
CA GLU A 117 7.38 22.80 -4.62
C GLU A 117 6.86 21.42 -4.16
N ALA A 118 6.32 20.62 -5.08
CA ALA A 118 5.82 19.29 -4.75
C ALA A 118 6.94 18.34 -4.29
N VAL A 119 8.14 18.45 -4.85
CA VAL A 119 9.33 17.69 -4.42
C VAL A 119 9.77 18.11 -3.02
N THR A 120 9.84 19.43 -2.75
CA THR A 120 10.21 19.95 -1.44
C THR A 120 9.21 19.54 -0.36
N ASP A 121 7.90 19.71 -0.60
CA ASP A 121 6.83 19.27 0.31
C ASP A 121 6.91 17.75 0.61
N ALA A 122 7.20 16.95 -0.40
CA ALA A 122 7.34 15.50 -0.22
C ALA A 122 8.57 15.13 0.63
N LEU A 123 9.71 15.80 0.42
CA LEU A 123 10.92 15.62 1.23
C LEU A 123 10.69 16.04 2.69
N ASP A 124 10.03 17.16 2.92
CA ASP A 124 9.72 17.66 4.25
C ASP A 124 8.80 16.71 5.01
N ARG A 125 7.70 16.26 4.39
CA ARG A 125 6.73 15.31 4.99
C ARG A 125 7.36 13.98 5.35
N THR A 126 8.38 13.55 4.65
CA THR A 126 9.08 12.28 4.90
C THR A 126 10.34 12.44 5.75
N GLY A 127 10.67 13.68 6.18
CA GLY A 127 11.86 13.99 6.97
C GLY A 127 13.15 13.75 6.21
N LEU A 128 13.14 13.90 4.87
CA LEU A 128 14.29 13.62 3.99
C LEU A 128 14.97 14.89 3.45
N THR A 129 14.59 16.06 3.95
CA THR A 129 15.21 17.33 3.53
C THR A 129 16.72 17.37 3.78
N PRO A 130 17.25 16.90 4.92
CA PRO A 130 18.70 16.86 5.15
C PRO A 130 19.43 15.90 4.20
N GLU A 131 18.78 14.83 3.75
CA GLU A 131 19.34 13.80 2.89
C GLU A 131 19.12 14.05 1.39
N ALA A 132 18.51 15.18 1.01
CA ALA A 132 18.05 15.44 -0.36
C ALA A 132 19.14 15.28 -1.42
N ASP A 133 20.38 15.61 -1.10
CA ASP A 133 21.52 15.56 -2.01
C ASP A 133 22.39 14.29 -1.84
N ARG A 134 22.02 13.39 -0.90
CA ARG A 134 22.70 12.09 -0.75
C ARG A 134 22.38 11.17 -1.92
N LEU A 135 23.35 10.34 -2.29
CA LEU A 135 23.17 9.34 -3.35
C LEU A 135 22.34 8.14 -2.86
N TRP A 136 21.44 7.66 -3.68
CA TRP A 136 20.54 6.55 -3.41
C TRP A 136 21.25 5.31 -2.86
N HIS A 137 22.38 4.92 -3.46
CA HIS A 137 23.10 3.71 -3.07
C HIS A 137 23.72 3.79 -1.66
N THR A 138 23.87 5.01 -1.08
CA THR A 138 24.41 5.22 0.27
C THR A 138 23.34 5.12 1.37
N LEU A 139 22.08 4.96 1.00
CA LEU A 139 20.96 4.96 1.94
C LEU A 139 20.75 3.56 2.54
N SER A 140 20.34 3.52 3.80
CA SER A 140 19.82 2.33 4.47
C SER A 140 18.50 1.87 3.85
N GLY A 141 18.06 0.64 4.14
CA GLY A 141 16.78 0.11 3.67
C GLY A 141 15.59 0.98 4.08
N GLY A 142 15.54 1.43 5.34
CA GLY A 142 14.49 2.31 5.85
C GLY A 142 14.49 3.69 5.20
N GLU A 143 15.69 4.29 4.97
CA GLU A 143 15.81 5.55 4.24
C GLU A 143 15.33 5.39 2.80
N ARG A 144 15.72 4.31 2.10
CA ARG A 144 15.24 4.02 0.74
C ARG A 144 13.71 3.89 0.69
N GLN A 145 13.11 3.22 1.67
CA GLN A 145 11.65 3.09 1.73
C GLN A 145 10.98 4.45 1.91
N ARG A 146 11.50 5.32 2.78
CA ARG A 146 11.00 6.70 2.92
C ARG A 146 11.14 7.51 1.63
N VAL A 147 12.23 7.34 0.88
CA VAL A 147 12.42 7.99 -0.44
C VAL A 147 11.37 7.52 -1.46
N GLN A 148 11.01 6.23 -1.46
CA GLN A 148 9.95 5.73 -2.34
C GLN A 148 8.59 6.32 -1.98
N ILE A 149 8.30 6.47 -0.69
CA ILE A 149 7.09 7.16 -0.22
C ILE A 149 7.13 8.63 -0.62
N ALA A 150 8.26 9.34 -0.44
CA ALA A 150 8.42 10.71 -0.89
C ALA A 150 8.19 10.87 -2.40
N ARG A 151 8.73 9.95 -3.21
CA ARG A 151 8.48 9.91 -4.66
C ARG A 151 6.97 9.78 -4.96
N ALA A 152 6.28 8.90 -4.24
CA ALA A 152 4.84 8.73 -4.39
C ALA A 152 4.07 10.00 -3.98
N LEU A 153 4.45 10.65 -2.88
CA LEU A 153 3.85 11.90 -2.40
C LEU A 153 4.11 13.09 -3.32
N ALA A 154 5.29 13.18 -3.96
CA ALA A 154 5.57 14.20 -4.94
C ALA A 154 4.60 14.17 -6.14
N GLN A 155 3.96 13.04 -6.40
CA GLN A 155 2.87 12.90 -7.37
C GLN A 155 1.60 13.65 -6.94
N ARG A 156 1.49 14.07 -5.66
CA ARG A 156 0.29 14.66 -5.03
C ARG A 156 -0.95 13.77 -5.25
N PRO A 157 -0.88 12.47 -4.87
CA PRO A 157 -1.95 11.52 -5.09
C PRO A 157 -3.12 11.76 -4.14
N ARG A 158 -4.31 11.22 -4.49
CA ARG A 158 -5.43 11.05 -3.57
C ARG A 158 -5.43 9.66 -2.93
N GLU A 159 -4.91 8.68 -3.67
CA GLU A 159 -4.83 7.28 -3.27
C GLU A 159 -3.37 6.83 -3.26
N LEU A 160 -2.95 6.18 -2.19
CA LEU A 160 -1.61 5.63 -2.02
C LEU A 160 -1.71 4.12 -1.81
N LEU A 161 -1.13 3.36 -2.73
CA LEU A 161 -1.10 1.90 -2.69
C LEU A 161 0.31 1.45 -2.33
N LEU A 162 0.46 0.65 -1.27
CA LEU A 162 1.76 0.18 -0.80
C LEU A 162 1.77 -1.35 -0.77
N ASP A 163 2.71 -1.94 -1.50
CA ASP A 163 2.89 -3.39 -1.55
C ASP A 163 4.03 -3.79 -0.62
N GLU A 164 3.68 -4.30 0.57
CA GLU A 164 4.60 -4.79 1.60
C GLU A 164 5.71 -3.78 1.99
N PRO A 165 5.36 -2.54 2.37
CA PRO A 165 6.33 -1.46 2.57
C PRO A 165 7.24 -1.68 3.79
N THR A 166 6.97 -2.67 4.62
CA THR A 166 7.72 -3.00 5.84
C THR A 166 8.67 -4.17 5.68
N ASN A 167 8.70 -4.83 4.51
CA ASN A 167 9.55 -5.99 4.28
C ASN A 167 11.04 -5.63 4.33
N HIS A 168 11.82 -6.51 4.98
CA HIS A 168 13.27 -6.38 5.14
C HIS A 168 13.72 -5.17 5.97
N LEU A 169 12.81 -4.50 6.68
CA LEU A 169 13.10 -3.43 7.61
C LEU A 169 13.17 -3.98 9.04
N ASP A 170 14.04 -3.40 9.86
CA ASP A 170 14.01 -3.62 11.29
C ASP A 170 12.75 -3.01 11.94
N VAL A 171 12.47 -3.39 13.18
CA VAL A 171 11.23 -3.01 13.89
C VAL A 171 11.05 -1.50 13.95
N GLN A 172 12.12 -0.73 14.24
CA GLN A 172 12.05 0.72 14.31
C GLN A 172 11.59 1.31 12.99
N HIS A 173 12.24 0.93 11.88
CA HIS A 173 11.92 1.45 10.55
C HIS A 173 10.53 1.00 10.07
N GLN A 174 10.06 -0.20 10.47
CA GLN A 174 8.67 -0.64 10.18
C GLN A 174 7.65 0.29 10.82
N LEU A 175 7.84 0.60 12.12
CA LEU A 175 6.97 1.51 12.86
C LEU A 175 7.00 2.92 12.28
N ASP A 176 8.19 3.45 11.97
CA ASP A 176 8.37 4.79 11.39
C ASP A 176 7.66 4.92 10.04
N VAL A 177 7.77 3.92 9.15
CA VAL A 177 7.12 3.90 7.83
C VAL A 177 5.60 3.87 7.97
N LEU A 178 5.06 3.01 8.85
CA LEU A 178 3.61 2.91 9.01
C LEU A 178 3.04 4.14 9.72
N ALA A 179 3.73 4.69 10.72
CA ALA A 179 3.34 5.95 11.37
C ALA A 179 3.33 7.11 10.36
N LEU A 180 4.36 7.20 9.50
CA LEU A 180 4.40 8.18 8.41
C LEU A 180 3.17 8.04 7.52
N VAL A 181 2.87 6.83 7.00
CA VAL A 181 1.73 6.61 6.09
C VAL A 181 0.40 6.92 6.77
N ALA A 182 0.22 6.51 8.04
CA ALA A 182 -1.00 6.77 8.81
C ALA A 182 -1.25 8.28 9.06
N ALA A 183 -0.19 9.09 9.13
CA ALA A 183 -0.29 10.54 9.32
C ALA A 183 -0.59 11.31 8.01
N LEU A 184 -0.54 10.66 6.84
CA LEU A 184 -0.76 11.32 5.56
C LEU A 184 -2.26 11.61 5.32
N PRO A 185 -2.62 12.78 4.78
CA PRO A 185 -4.00 13.12 4.46
C PRO A 185 -4.44 12.51 3.10
N VAL A 186 -4.19 11.22 2.91
CA VAL A 186 -4.52 10.47 1.68
C VAL A 186 -5.25 9.18 2.04
N THR A 187 -6.02 8.65 1.13
CA THR A 187 -6.56 7.29 1.28
C THR A 187 -5.46 6.29 0.98
N SER A 188 -5.16 5.38 1.89
CA SER A 188 -4.10 4.39 1.68
C SER A 188 -4.61 2.95 1.74
N VAL A 189 -4.06 2.10 0.86
CA VAL A 189 -4.24 0.65 0.90
C VAL A 189 -2.86 0.01 1.01
N VAL A 190 -2.62 -0.72 2.09
CA VAL A 190 -1.30 -1.24 2.44
C VAL A 190 -1.37 -2.75 2.59
N ALA A 191 -0.66 -3.49 1.74
CA ALA A 191 -0.48 -4.92 1.94
C ALA A 191 0.51 -5.16 3.08
N LEU A 192 0.10 -5.93 4.08
CA LEU A 192 0.90 -6.25 5.26
C LEU A 192 0.90 -7.75 5.52
N HIS A 193 1.98 -8.23 6.15
CA HIS A 193 2.08 -9.60 6.65
C HIS A 193 1.89 -9.68 8.16
N ASP A 194 2.31 -8.65 8.89
CA ASP A 194 2.23 -8.61 10.33
C ASP A 194 0.84 -8.14 10.80
N LEU A 195 0.13 -9.03 11.52
CA LEU A 195 -1.21 -8.76 12.04
C LEU A 195 -1.22 -7.69 13.13
N ASN A 196 -0.15 -7.61 13.93
CA ASN A 196 -0.04 -6.60 14.98
C ASN A 196 0.24 -5.22 14.42
N LEU A 197 1.09 -5.11 13.40
CA LEU A 197 1.30 -3.85 12.69
C LEU A 197 0.02 -3.39 11.99
N ALA A 198 -0.71 -4.31 11.37
CA ALA A 198 -2.01 -4.00 10.76
C ALA A 198 -3.04 -3.56 11.80
N ALA A 199 -3.11 -4.24 12.94
CA ALA A 199 -3.96 -3.83 14.05
C ALA A 199 -3.61 -2.44 14.59
N MET A 200 -2.32 -2.13 14.68
CA MET A 200 -1.81 -0.88 15.28
C MET A 200 -2.09 0.35 14.40
N TYR A 201 -1.96 0.21 13.08
CA TYR A 201 -1.96 1.38 12.17
C TYR A 201 -3.18 1.49 11.26
N CYS A 202 -3.83 0.37 10.89
CA CYS A 202 -4.93 0.41 9.95
C CYS A 202 -6.26 0.75 10.63
N ASP A 203 -7.09 1.53 9.95
CA ASP A 203 -8.45 1.85 10.37
C ASP A 203 -9.44 0.77 9.96
N HIS A 204 -9.13 0.07 8.88
CA HIS A 204 -9.94 -0.98 8.32
C HIS A 204 -9.04 -2.11 7.80
N LEU A 205 -9.47 -3.35 7.95
CA LEU A 205 -8.78 -4.53 7.43
C LEU A 205 -9.62 -5.23 6.38
N VAL A 206 -8.94 -5.78 5.38
CA VAL A 206 -9.50 -6.70 4.39
C VAL A 206 -8.59 -7.93 4.34
N VAL A 207 -9.14 -9.10 4.59
CA VAL A 207 -8.38 -10.35 4.62
C VAL A 207 -8.68 -11.17 3.37
N LEU A 208 -7.63 -11.41 2.58
CA LEU A 208 -7.69 -12.26 1.40
C LEU A 208 -7.20 -13.67 1.73
N SER A 209 -7.96 -14.67 1.29
CA SER A 209 -7.55 -16.07 1.31
C SER A 209 -8.03 -16.77 0.05
N GLN A 210 -7.15 -17.54 -0.59
CA GLN A 210 -7.46 -18.29 -1.82
C GLN A 210 -8.12 -17.45 -2.93
N GLY A 211 -7.70 -16.19 -3.05
CA GLY A 211 -8.19 -15.25 -4.08
C GLY A 211 -9.48 -14.50 -3.74
N GLY A 212 -10.17 -14.83 -2.65
CA GLY A 212 -11.39 -14.16 -2.20
C GLY A 212 -11.21 -13.37 -0.91
N VAL A 213 -12.13 -12.43 -0.65
CA VAL A 213 -12.23 -11.72 0.64
C VAL A 213 -12.96 -12.64 1.63
N VAL A 214 -12.31 -12.97 2.74
CA VAL A 214 -12.87 -13.84 3.79
C VAL A 214 -13.34 -13.07 5.02
N ALA A 215 -12.83 -11.86 5.23
CA ALA A 215 -13.26 -10.95 6.29
C ALA A 215 -12.89 -9.50 5.93
N HIS A 216 -13.69 -8.56 6.37
CA HIS A 216 -13.39 -7.13 6.30
C HIS A 216 -14.09 -6.40 7.45
N GLY A 217 -13.53 -5.32 7.94
CA GLY A 217 -14.08 -4.54 9.06
C GLY A 217 -12.99 -3.80 9.81
N GLU A 218 -13.33 -3.31 10.99
CA GLU A 218 -12.36 -2.73 11.91
C GLU A 218 -11.43 -3.81 12.46
N PRO A 219 -10.17 -3.47 12.82
CA PRO A 219 -9.21 -4.47 13.33
C PRO A 219 -9.77 -5.31 14.47
N ALA A 220 -10.55 -4.69 15.35
CA ALA A 220 -11.17 -5.34 16.49
C ALA A 220 -12.23 -6.38 16.11
N GLU A 221 -12.89 -6.22 14.99
CA GLU A 221 -13.93 -7.14 14.48
C GLU A 221 -13.30 -8.28 13.66
N VAL A 222 -12.27 -7.94 12.89
CA VAL A 222 -11.65 -8.86 11.93
C VAL A 222 -10.66 -9.82 12.61
N LEU A 223 -9.80 -9.32 13.51
CA LEU A 223 -8.77 -10.13 14.12
C LEU A 223 -9.33 -10.96 15.29
N THR A 224 -9.76 -12.18 14.95
CA THR A 224 -10.24 -13.19 15.89
C THR A 224 -9.34 -14.43 15.86
N ALA A 225 -9.32 -15.21 16.94
CA ALA A 225 -8.57 -16.47 16.99
C ALA A 225 -9.01 -17.43 15.87
N ASP A 226 -10.32 -17.52 15.62
CA ASP A 226 -10.89 -18.35 14.56
C ASP A 226 -10.42 -17.93 13.15
N LEU A 227 -10.36 -16.60 12.89
CA LEU A 227 -9.84 -16.11 11.62
C LEU A 227 -8.37 -16.47 11.44
N VAL A 228 -7.55 -16.24 12.49
CA VAL A 228 -6.11 -16.55 12.44
C VAL A 228 -5.90 -18.05 12.23
N ALA A 229 -6.62 -18.89 12.96
CA ALA A 229 -6.57 -20.33 12.79
C ALA A 229 -6.95 -20.76 11.36
N LYS A 230 -8.06 -20.26 10.83
CA LYS A 230 -8.59 -20.62 9.51
C LYS A 230 -7.71 -20.16 8.36
N VAL A 231 -7.20 -18.92 8.43
CA VAL A 231 -6.50 -18.28 7.30
C VAL A 231 -5.01 -18.56 7.32
N TYR A 232 -4.40 -18.50 8.52
CA TYR A 232 -2.95 -18.62 8.68
C TYR A 232 -2.50 -19.97 9.22
N ARG A 233 -3.44 -20.84 9.67
CA ARG A 233 -3.16 -22.15 10.30
C ARG A 233 -2.27 -22.01 11.54
N VAL A 234 -2.55 -20.99 12.34
CA VAL A 234 -1.83 -20.67 13.56
C VAL A 234 -2.82 -20.57 14.70
N ASP A 235 -2.49 -21.20 15.82
CA ASP A 235 -3.21 -21.01 17.06
C ASP A 235 -2.79 -19.66 17.69
N ALA A 236 -3.76 -18.86 18.08
CA ALA A 236 -3.51 -17.51 18.57
C ALA A 236 -4.53 -17.07 19.63
N GLU A 237 -4.04 -16.29 20.56
CA GLU A 237 -4.85 -15.56 21.53
C GLU A 237 -4.97 -14.09 21.13
N ILE A 238 -6.19 -13.56 21.11
CA ILE A 238 -6.44 -12.15 20.82
C ILE A 238 -6.74 -11.42 22.13
N THR A 239 -5.87 -10.50 22.48
CA THR A 239 -6.01 -9.71 23.70
C THR A 239 -6.37 -8.26 23.37
N ARG A 240 -7.21 -7.65 24.23
CA ARG A 240 -7.56 -6.22 24.20
C ARG A 240 -7.55 -5.72 25.63
N PRO A 241 -6.67 -4.76 25.96
CA PRO A 241 -6.61 -4.20 27.32
C PRO A 241 -7.92 -3.52 27.71
N GLY A 242 -8.62 -2.88 26.76
CA GLY A 242 -9.92 -2.25 26.92
C GLY A 242 -10.79 -2.36 25.67
N PRO A 243 -12.10 -2.03 25.78
CA PRO A 243 -13.03 -2.16 24.65
C PRO A 243 -12.70 -1.30 23.44
N ALA A 244 -12.05 -0.16 23.66
CA ALA A 244 -11.63 0.78 22.60
C ALA A 244 -10.20 0.55 22.11
N ASP A 245 -9.46 -0.38 22.73
CA ASP A 245 -8.05 -0.62 22.41
C ASP A 245 -7.91 -1.50 21.17
N ARG A 246 -6.81 -1.28 20.49
CA ARG A 246 -6.41 -2.07 19.32
C ARG A 246 -6.12 -3.52 19.74
N PRO A 247 -6.56 -4.54 18.98
CA PRO A 247 -6.29 -5.94 19.29
C PRO A 247 -4.80 -6.24 19.13
N HIS A 248 -4.32 -7.14 20.01
CA HIS A 248 -2.98 -7.70 19.92
C HIS A 248 -3.07 -9.21 19.73
N VAL A 249 -2.37 -9.72 18.71
CA VAL A 249 -2.32 -11.14 18.35
C VAL A 249 -1.09 -11.78 18.97
N ARG A 250 -1.30 -12.70 19.90
CA ARG A 250 -0.26 -13.54 20.49
C ARG A 250 -0.30 -14.91 19.82
N PHE A 251 0.71 -15.26 19.08
CA PHE A 251 0.82 -16.57 18.45
C PHE A 251 1.23 -17.62 19.49
N LEU A 252 0.54 -18.76 19.50
CA LEU A 252 0.77 -19.87 20.46
C LEU A 252 1.46 -21.05 19.79
N GLY A 253 1.19 -21.30 18.50
CA GLY A 253 1.79 -22.38 17.74
C GLY A 253 1.17 -22.56 16.38
N THR A 254 1.67 -23.52 15.61
CA THR A 254 1.08 -23.90 14.31
C THR A 254 0.03 -24.99 14.49
N LEU A 255 -1.08 -24.90 13.76
CA LEU A 255 -2.08 -25.95 13.74
C LEU A 255 -1.66 -27.08 12.79
N PRO A 256 -1.95 -28.35 13.12
CA PRO A 256 -1.66 -29.48 12.24
C PRO A 256 -2.43 -29.30 10.92
N GLY A 257 -1.79 -29.72 9.83
CA GLY A 257 -2.31 -29.60 8.47
C GLY A 257 -3.45 -30.59 8.16
#